data_69b180809e4d05d4ce212f9f689fb846
#
_entry.id   69b180809e4d05d4ce212f9f689fb846
#
_cell.length_a   1.000
_cell.length_b   1.000
_cell.length_c   1.000
_cell.angle_alpha   90.00
_cell.angle_beta   90.00
_cell.angle_gamma   90.00
#
_symmetry.space_group_name_H-M   'P 1'
#
loop_
_entity.id
_entity.type
_entity.pdbx_description
1 polymer ?
#
loop_
_entity_poly.entity_id
_entity_poly.type
_entity_poly.pdbx_seq_one_letter_code
_entity_poly.pdbx_strand_id
1 'polypeptide(L)'
;MTETRDRESRRYVEHVSSQHRAEVEESGERAGGSRDPLEYRIDLERIRFSSYFARLSDVTQVVPQSGVGPVMHNRLTHSLKVSAVARVIASRLAGAEARHREFLRGEAAEDDADGAIIARLGGCDTIVAQAAAHAHDLGHPPFGHLGERVLDRVARERLGLAEGFEGNAQSFRILTQLDTLGRDFPGLNLTAATRAATLKYPWTRAEWIGVTAEDRPVADRPRGVGVDVDAGAEKFSAYALDALEMEQALAAFPQIAGGLQTLECAVMDLADDIAYAVHDLDDFTRAGVLQQAAVSGEFRGWLEHASTLGGTETAVLESSWRRPGHSLELLWRRLLLKDAWIADRDAFADAVRRVSDELGETLLATPYDGGIESERAVSGFTRRWIEHLRTSIVVEERPHVRSGHVRLNGRAWHEVMVLKFVHAHFVLERPELGQPQRGHARVVTQLALGFDEWLADPDDAGRAPRRLLEWVDEATAGCFAVRRDRPEVLMGDTSDAGLRRQGRARAILDYVASLSDQQALTTHRALTRGTGID
;
A
#
# COMPACT_ATOMS: atom_id res chain seq x y z
N MET A 1 -17.04 13.32 -28.08
CA MET A 1 -15.57 13.32 -28.24
C MET A 1 -15.02 13.66 -26.85
N THR A 2 -14.65 12.65 -26.08
CA THR A 2 -13.91 12.82 -24.81
C THR A 2 -12.50 13.22 -25.19
N GLU A 3 -12.11 14.46 -24.87
CA GLU A 3 -10.71 14.87 -24.94
C GLU A 3 -9.89 13.89 -24.11
N THR A 4 -8.97 13.18 -24.76
CA THR A 4 -7.96 12.36 -24.08
C THR A 4 -7.15 13.31 -23.21
N ARG A 5 -7.36 13.25 -21.89
CA ARG A 5 -6.57 14.05 -20.96
C ARG A 5 -5.14 13.56 -21.00
N ASP A 6 -4.23 14.49 -21.21
CA ASP A 6 -2.79 14.22 -21.18
C ASP A 6 -2.36 13.73 -19.79
N ARG A 7 -1.43 12.78 -19.74
CA ARG A 7 -0.83 12.22 -18.52
C ARG A 7 -0.24 13.31 -17.60
N GLU A 8 0.25 14.40 -18.18
CA GLU A 8 0.80 15.57 -17.47
C GLU A 8 -0.28 16.55 -16.97
N SER A 9 -1.56 16.35 -17.32
CA SER A 9 -2.61 17.28 -16.97
C SER A 9 -2.86 17.34 -15.45
N ARG A 10 -3.02 18.55 -14.95
CA ARG A 10 -3.43 18.86 -13.58
C ARG A 10 -4.91 19.20 -13.50
N ARG A 11 -5.52 18.99 -12.33
CA ARG A 11 -6.92 19.36 -12.11
C ARG A 11 -7.14 20.87 -12.14
N TYR A 12 -6.23 21.60 -11.54
CA TYR A 12 -6.29 23.06 -11.41
C TYR A 12 -5.16 23.73 -12.16
N VAL A 13 -5.46 24.86 -12.83
CA VAL A 13 -4.47 25.66 -13.52
C VAL A 13 -3.70 26.50 -12.49
N GLU A 14 -2.40 26.38 -12.49
CA GLU A 14 -1.51 27.16 -11.64
C GLU A 14 -0.61 28.08 -12.48
N HIS A 15 -0.42 29.30 -12.03
CA HIS A 15 0.64 30.16 -12.53
C HIS A 15 1.96 29.82 -11.80
N VAL A 16 2.61 28.74 -12.24
CA VAL A 16 3.99 28.47 -11.78
C VAL A 16 4.90 29.56 -12.32
N SER A 17 5.63 30.26 -11.43
CA SER A 17 6.51 31.33 -11.86
C SER A 17 7.54 30.81 -12.86
N SER A 18 7.81 31.60 -13.90
CA SER A 18 8.82 31.29 -14.93
C SER A 18 10.21 31.02 -14.33
N GLN A 19 10.49 31.57 -13.16
CA GLN A 19 11.74 31.42 -12.42
C GLN A 19 11.87 30.03 -11.81
N HIS A 20 10.80 29.48 -11.22
CA HIS A 20 10.79 28.11 -10.67
C HIS A 20 10.91 27.05 -11.77
N ARG A 21 10.29 27.28 -12.94
CA ARG A 21 10.45 26.41 -14.12
C ARG A 21 11.90 26.38 -14.61
N ALA A 22 12.57 27.54 -14.65
CA ALA A 22 13.96 27.61 -15.07
C ALA A 22 14.92 26.91 -14.08
N GLU A 23 14.69 27.06 -12.77
CA GLU A 23 15.51 26.42 -11.73
C GLU A 23 15.41 24.89 -11.76
N VAL A 24 14.21 24.32 -12.03
CA VAL A 24 14.00 22.88 -12.14
C VAL A 24 14.55 22.33 -13.47
N GLU A 25 14.47 23.10 -14.57
CA GLU A 25 15.08 22.75 -15.84
C GLU A 25 16.63 22.73 -15.78
N GLU A 26 17.25 23.67 -15.04
CA GLU A 26 18.70 23.73 -14.86
C GLU A 26 19.23 22.61 -13.95
N SER A 27 18.46 22.16 -12.94
CA SER A 27 18.85 21.09 -12.03
C SER A 27 18.77 19.68 -12.64
N GLY A 28 18.20 19.56 -13.84
CA GLY A 28 17.98 18.29 -14.52
C GLY A 28 19.21 17.80 -15.27
N GLU A 29 20.08 16.99 -14.65
CA GLU A 29 21.04 16.20 -15.39
C GLU A 29 20.32 15.33 -16.44
N ARG A 30 20.73 15.48 -17.69
CA ARG A 30 20.28 14.67 -18.81
C ARG A 30 20.79 13.24 -18.65
N ALA A 31 20.15 12.44 -17.81
CA ALA A 31 20.34 11.00 -17.80
C ALA A 31 19.60 10.40 -19.01
N GLY A 32 20.37 10.12 -20.07
CA GLY A 32 20.02 9.21 -21.15
C GLY A 32 18.60 9.29 -21.74
N GLY A 33 18.35 10.24 -22.66
CA GLY A 33 17.36 10.06 -23.74
C GLY A 33 15.88 10.10 -23.41
N SER A 34 15.45 10.06 -22.16
CA SER A 34 14.06 10.23 -21.73
C SER A 34 13.79 11.69 -21.36
N ARG A 35 12.78 12.27 -21.95
CA ARG A 35 12.22 13.54 -21.45
C ARG A 35 11.47 13.20 -20.17
N ASP A 36 12.13 13.37 -19.01
CA ASP A 36 11.39 13.48 -17.75
C ASP A 36 10.63 14.80 -17.78
N PRO A 37 9.30 14.81 -17.91
CA PRO A 37 8.55 16.06 -17.89
C PRO A 37 8.78 16.78 -16.58
N LEU A 38 9.01 18.09 -16.64
CA LEU A 38 9.16 18.96 -15.49
C LEU A 38 8.03 18.76 -14.46
N GLU A 39 6.81 18.53 -14.95
CA GLU A 39 5.61 18.34 -14.15
C GLU A 39 5.69 17.17 -13.17
N TYR A 40 6.34 16.05 -13.54
CA TYR A 40 6.51 14.90 -12.65
C TYR A 40 7.53 15.15 -11.54
N ARG A 41 8.56 15.96 -11.81
CA ARG A 41 9.52 16.38 -10.77
C ARG A 41 8.85 17.29 -9.75
N ILE A 42 8.01 18.22 -10.20
CA ILE A 42 7.18 19.04 -9.31
C ILE A 42 6.30 18.17 -8.43
N ASP A 43 5.67 17.13 -8.97
CA ASP A 43 4.85 16.20 -8.18
C ASP A 43 5.65 15.49 -7.10
N LEU A 44 6.83 14.97 -7.45
CA LEU A 44 7.73 14.31 -6.51
C LEU A 44 8.13 15.24 -5.36
N GLU A 45 8.44 16.51 -5.66
CA GLU A 45 8.77 17.51 -4.65
C GLU A 45 7.57 17.84 -3.76
N ARG A 46 6.37 18.05 -4.32
CA ARG A 46 5.14 18.31 -3.57
C ARG A 46 4.87 17.23 -2.55
N ILE A 47 5.02 15.95 -2.95
CA ILE A 47 4.83 14.82 -2.04
C ILE A 47 5.91 14.83 -0.94
N ARG A 48 7.18 15.08 -1.28
CA ARG A 48 8.28 15.09 -0.30
C ARG A 48 8.19 16.24 0.71
N PHE A 49 7.68 17.40 0.29
CA PHE A 49 7.47 18.54 1.17
C PHE A 49 6.15 18.50 1.94
N SER A 50 5.29 17.52 1.66
CA SER A 50 4.03 17.31 2.39
C SER A 50 4.28 17.03 3.87
N SER A 51 3.45 17.66 4.71
CA SER A 51 3.43 17.36 6.15
C SER A 51 3.01 15.92 6.45
N TYR A 52 2.19 15.31 5.59
CA TYR A 52 1.81 13.91 5.70
C TYR A 52 2.99 12.97 5.41
N PHE A 53 3.88 13.32 4.48
CA PHE A 53 5.09 12.54 4.25
C PHE A 53 6.05 12.63 5.45
N ALA A 54 6.26 13.81 6.00
CA ALA A 54 7.07 14.00 7.20
C ALA A 54 6.50 13.23 8.41
N ARG A 55 5.16 13.17 8.56
CA ARG A 55 4.45 12.43 9.61
C ARG A 55 4.81 10.95 9.64
N LEU A 56 5.12 10.33 8.49
CA LEU A 56 5.47 8.91 8.41
C LEU A 56 6.70 8.54 9.25
N SER A 57 7.52 9.51 9.64
CA SER A 57 8.65 9.32 10.57
C SER A 57 8.23 8.86 11.96
N ASP A 58 6.98 9.15 12.36
CA ASP A 58 6.38 8.77 13.65
C ASP A 58 5.12 7.91 13.44
N VAL A 59 5.13 7.05 12.43
CA VAL A 59 4.11 6.01 12.21
C VAL A 59 4.81 4.65 12.12
N THR A 60 4.41 3.76 13.02
CA THR A 60 4.98 2.40 13.10
C THR A 60 4.78 1.64 11.80
N GLN A 61 5.87 1.03 11.28
CA GLN A 61 5.79 0.10 10.15
C GLN A 61 5.22 -1.24 10.61
N VAL A 62 5.90 -1.95 11.49
CA VAL A 62 5.50 -3.29 11.98
C VAL A 62 5.65 -3.38 13.50
N VAL A 63 6.84 -3.14 14.03
CA VAL A 63 7.16 -3.23 15.45
C VAL A 63 7.42 -1.82 15.97
N PRO A 64 6.73 -1.38 17.04
CA PRO A 64 6.99 -0.09 17.64
C PRO A 64 8.45 0.03 18.10
N GLN A 65 9.06 1.19 17.89
CA GLN A 65 10.39 1.48 18.41
C GLN A 65 10.38 1.45 19.95
N SER A 66 11.17 0.57 20.54
CA SER A 66 11.48 0.65 21.97
C SER A 66 12.63 1.66 22.15
N GLY A 67 12.56 2.51 23.17
CA GLY A 67 13.55 3.58 23.39
C GLY A 67 14.99 3.12 23.62
N VAL A 68 15.26 1.81 23.65
CA VAL A 68 16.59 1.20 23.78
C VAL A 68 16.67 0.05 22.78
N GLY A 69 17.58 0.12 21.81
CA GLY A 69 17.79 -0.93 20.81
C GLY A 69 18.14 -0.39 19.42
N PRO A 70 18.33 -1.27 18.42
CA PRO A 70 18.60 -0.86 17.05
C PRO A 70 17.43 -0.04 16.49
N VAL A 71 17.77 0.89 15.58
CA VAL A 71 16.76 1.74 14.91
C VAL A 71 15.93 0.87 13.97
N MET A 72 14.65 0.72 14.29
CA MET A 72 13.68 0.03 13.43
C MET A 72 13.20 0.96 12.34
N HIS A 73 12.81 0.41 11.20
CA HIS A 73 12.22 1.20 10.13
C HIS A 73 10.84 1.72 10.53
N ASN A 74 10.61 3.01 10.27
CA ASN A 74 9.29 3.62 10.27
C ASN A 74 8.77 3.72 8.82
N ARG A 75 7.54 4.18 8.65
CA ARG A 75 6.93 4.26 7.31
C ARG A 75 7.66 5.23 6.38
N LEU A 76 8.30 6.27 6.89
CA LEU A 76 9.10 7.18 6.08
C LEU A 76 10.32 6.45 5.48
N THR A 77 11.09 5.75 6.30
CA THR A 77 12.26 5.01 5.82
C THR A 77 11.87 3.83 4.93
N HIS A 78 10.71 3.20 5.17
CA HIS A 78 10.14 2.21 4.26
C HIS A 78 9.81 2.83 2.90
N SER A 79 9.06 3.92 2.84
CA SER A 79 8.71 4.61 1.59
C SER A 79 9.93 5.06 0.79
N LEU A 80 11.02 5.48 1.46
CA LEU A 80 12.29 5.80 0.81
C LEU A 80 12.94 4.56 0.16
N LYS A 81 12.90 3.40 0.82
CA LYS A 81 13.42 2.13 0.28
C LYS A 81 12.55 1.64 -0.90
N VAL A 82 11.23 1.69 -0.77
CA VAL A 82 10.30 1.36 -1.85
C VAL A 82 10.57 2.23 -3.07
N SER A 83 10.76 3.54 -2.89
CA SER A 83 11.09 4.48 -3.96
C SER A 83 12.43 4.16 -4.64
N ALA A 84 13.42 3.72 -3.89
CA ALA A 84 14.71 3.30 -4.48
C ALA A 84 14.56 2.05 -5.35
N VAL A 85 13.79 1.05 -4.90
CA VAL A 85 13.50 -0.17 -5.68
C VAL A 85 12.64 0.17 -6.91
N ALA A 86 11.57 0.96 -6.73
CA ALA A 86 10.69 1.39 -7.82
C ALA A 86 11.46 2.12 -8.93
N ARG A 87 12.38 3.03 -8.55
CA ARG A 87 13.25 3.72 -9.51
C ARG A 87 14.07 2.77 -10.36
N VAL A 88 14.67 1.75 -9.75
CA VAL A 88 15.50 0.78 -10.49
C VAL A 88 14.65 -0.04 -11.46
N ILE A 89 13.47 -0.49 -11.03
CA ILE A 89 12.53 -1.25 -11.87
C ILE A 89 12.06 -0.36 -13.04
N ALA A 90 11.55 0.85 -12.75
CA ALA A 90 11.06 1.77 -13.77
C ALA A 90 12.16 2.17 -14.77
N SER A 91 13.40 2.39 -14.31
CA SER A 91 14.53 2.70 -15.20
C SER A 91 14.85 1.54 -16.17
N ARG A 92 14.71 0.28 -15.72
CA ARG A 92 14.86 -0.89 -16.59
C ARG A 92 13.75 -0.91 -17.67
N LEU A 93 12.50 -0.65 -17.27
CA LEU A 93 11.35 -0.63 -18.18
C LEU A 93 11.48 0.51 -19.21
N ALA A 94 11.83 1.71 -18.76
CA ALA A 94 12.08 2.86 -19.65
C ALA A 94 13.24 2.59 -20.62
N GLY A 95 14.28 1.89 -20.17
CA GLY A 95 15.39 1.45 -21.03
C GLY A 95 14.97 0.44 -22.10
N ALA A 96 14.08 -0.52 -21.77
CA ALA A 96 13.52 -1.46 -22.72
C ALA A 96 12.66 -0.73 -23.78
N GLU A 97 11.82 0.20 -23.36
CA GLU A 97 11.03 1.03 -24.26
C GLU A 97 11.92 1.89 -25.19
N ALA A 98 13.01 2.45 -24.68
CA ALA A 98 13.95 3.22 -25.50
C ALA A 98 14.59 2.36 -26.57
N ARG A 99 15.02 1.12 -26.28
CA ARG A 99 15.57 0.17 -27.26
C ARG A 99 14.53 -0.21 -28.34
N HIS A 100 13.25 -0.42 -27.95
CA HIS A 100 12.18 -0.63 -28.91
C HIS A 100 12.01 0.58 -29.86
N ARG A 101 12.05 1.81 -29.33
CA ARG A 101 11.98 3.02 -30.16
C ARG A 101 13.19 3.18 -31.09
N GLU A 102 14.39 2.78 -30.65
CA GLU A 102 15.60 2.73 -31.49
C GLU A 102 15.43 1.74 -32.65
N PHE A 103 14.89 0.55 -32.35
CA PHE A 103 14.56 -0.44 -33.41
C PHE A 103 13.57 0.13 -34.44
N LEU A 104 12.48 0.78 -33.98
CA LEU A 104 11.49 1.39 -34.89
C LEU A 104 12.10 2.50 -35.78
N ARG A 105 13.17 3.17 -35.32
CA ARG A 105 13.91 4.17 -36.11
C ARG A 105 14.99 3.56 -37.04
N GLY A 106 15.18 2.25 -36.97
CA GLY A 106 16.25 1.55 -37.72
C GLY A 106 17.65 1.75 -37.13
N GLU A 107 17.75 2.18 -35.87
CA GLU A 107 19.01 2.43 -35.17
C GLU A 107 19.51 1.19 -34.43
N ALA A 108 18.65 0.18 -34.19
CA ALA A 108 18.98 -1.11 -33.61
C ALA A 108 18.58 -2.27 -34.53
N ALA A 109 19.33 -3.39 -34.46
CA ALA A 109 19.11 -4.56 -35.33
C ALA A 109 18.02 -5.49 -34.80
N GLU A 110 17.79 -5.52 -33.48
CA GLU A 110 16.82 -6.40 -32.81
C GLU A 110 15.82 -5.57 -32.00
N ASP A 111 14.55 -6.03 -31.99
CA ASP A 111 13.49 -5.41 -31.21
C ASP A 111 13.53 -5.89 -29.75
N ASP A 112 13.16 -5.00 -28.82
CA ASP A 112 12.94 -5.34 -27.41
C ASP A 112 11.44 -5.65 -27.22
N ALA A 113 11.11 -6.93 -27.03
CA ALA A 113 9.74 -7.39 -26.91
C ALA A 113 9.02 -6.78 -25.67
N ASP A 114 9.71 -6.67 -24.51
CA ASP A 114 9.17 -5.99 -23.34
C ASP A 114 8.97 -4.51 -23.62
N GLY A 115 9.93 -3.88 -24.33
CA GLY A 115 9.84 -2.48 -24.75
C GLY A 115 8.64 -2.19 -25.64
N ALA A 116 8.32 -3.10 -26.56
CA ALA A 116 7.13 -3.01 -27.41
C ALA A 116 5.83 -3.07 -26.61
N ILE A 117 5.75 -3.94 -25.59
CA ILE A 117 4.60 -4.02 -24.67
C ILE A 117 4.47 -2.73 -23.88
N ILE A 118 5.57 -2.26 -23.27
CA ILE A 118 5.61 -1.04 -22.48
C ILE A 118 5.14 0.16 -23.28
N ALA A 119 5.59 0.31 -24.52
CA ALA A 119 5.18 1.38 -25.43
C ALA A 119 3.66 1.36 -25.71
N ARG A 120 3.08 0.16 -25.95
CA ARG A 120 1.63 0.01 -26.16
C ARG A 120 0.81 0.35 -24.91
N LEU A 121 1.35 0.12 -23.73
CA LEU A 121 0.73 0.44 -22.44
C LEU A 121 0.94 1.92 -22.02
N GLY A 122 1.57 2.73 -22.86
CA GLY A 122 1.74 4.17 -22.66
C GLY A 122 3.07 4.58 -22.03
N GLY A 123 4.03 3.66 -21.92
CA GLY A 123 5.35 3.91 -21.34
C GLY A 123 5.37 3.83 -19.81
N CYS A 124 6.58 3.90 -19.23
CA CYS A 124 6.80 3.90 -17.79
C CYS A 124 7.76 5.03 -17.41
N ASP A 125 7.28 5.99 -16.62
CA ASP A 125 8.11 7.11 -16.15
C ASP A 125 8.72 6.82 -14.78
N THR A 126 10.03 7.02 -14.68
CA THR A 126 10.81 6.74 -13.48
C THR A 126 10.46 7.67 -12.31
N ILE A 127 10.16 8.94 -12.60
CA ILE A 127 9.83 9.93 -11.57
C ILE A 127 8.42 9.70 -11.04
N VAL A 128 7.47 9.37 -11.92
CA VAL A 128 6.10 9.01 -11.52
C VAL A 128 6.11 7.78 -10.61
N ALA A 129 6.87 6.73 -10.97
CA ALA A 129 7.00 5.54 -10.11
C ALA A 129 7.60 5.87 -8.74
N GLN A 130 8.60 6.76 -8.66
CA GLN A 130 9.17 7.24 -7.40
C GLN A 130 8.15 8.06 -6.59
N ALA A 131 7.41 8.96 -7.24
CA ALA A 131 6.39 9.78 -6.60
C ALA A 131 5.28 8.90 -5.99
N ALA A 132 4.80 7.91 -6.75
CA ALA A 132 3.83 6.94 -6.26
C ALA A 132 4.38 6.15 -5.06
N ALA A 133 5.64 5.71 -5.10
CA ALA A 133 6.29 4.99 -4.01
C ALA A 133 6.47 5.85 -2.74
N HIS A 134 6.66 7.17 -2.86
CA HIS A 134 6.63 8.05 -1.69
C HIS A 134 5.21 8.22 -1.13
N ALA A 135 4.20 8.20 -1.99
CA ALA A 135 2.83 8.51 -1.64
C ALA A 135 2.03 7.31 -1.10
N HIS A 136 2.43 6.07 -1.42
CA HIS A 136 1.60 4.87 -1.21
C HIS A 136 1.16 4.67 0.24
N ASP A 137 1.97 5.06 1.20
CA ASP A 137 1.76 4.84 2.64
C ASP A 137 1.20 6.07 3.40
N LEU A 138 0.96 7.21 2.72
CA LEU A 138 0.50 8.47 3.37
C LEU A 138 -0.79 8.30 4.18
N GLY A 139 -1.68 7.43 3.74
CA GLY A 139 -2.99 7.19 4.34
C GLY A 139 -2.98 6.26 5.54
N HIS A 140 -1.87 5.65 5.90
CA HIS A 140 -1.83 4.80 7.07
C HIS A 140 -2.06 5.62 8.35
N PRO A 141 -3.02 5.21 9.19
CA PRO A 141 -3.32 5.87 10.45
C PRO A 141 -2.27 5.53 11.51
N PRO A 142 -2.34 6.14 12.71
CA PRO A 142 -1.51 5.75 13.84
C PRO A 142 -1.56 4.23 14.06
N PHE A 143 -0.40 3.65 14.39
CA PHE A 143 -0.19 2.20 14.59
C PHE A 143 -0.40 1.35 13.33
N GLY A 144 -0.34 1.95 12.15
CA GLY A 144 -0.31 1.29 10.84
C GLY A 144 -1.53 0.41 10.56
N HIS A 145 -1.32 -0.82 10.08
CA HIS A 145 -2.41 -1.76 9.74
C HIS A 145 -3.33 -2.11 10.92
N LEU A 146 -2.86 -2.01 12.15
CA LEU A 146 -3.74 -2.18 13.32
C LEU A 146 -4.76 -1.04 13.38
N GLY A 147 -4.29 0.20 13.28
CA GLY A 147 -5.15 1.39 13.24
C GLY A 147 -6.14 1.34 12.09
N GLU A 148 -5.71 0.93 10.91
CA GLU A 148 -6.55 0.74 9.72
C GLU A 148 -7.74 -0.20 10.00
N ARG A 149 -7.47 -1.42 10.50
CA ARG A 149 -8.53 -2.37 10.84
C ARG A 149 -9.48 -1.87 11.93
N VAL A 150 -8.95 -1.12 12.90
CA VAL A 150 -9.76 -0.56 13.98
C VAL A 150 -10.65 0.57 13.46
N LEU A 151 -10.12 1.48 12.64
CA LEU A 151 -10.89 2.57 12.05
C LEU A 151 -11.98 2.04 11.11
N ASP A 152 -11.68 1.06 10.25
CA ASP A 152 -12.70 0.44 9.38
C ASP A 152 -13.85 -0.14 10.20
N ARG A 153 -13.54 -0.91 11.24
CA ARG A 153 -14.55 -1.51 12.11
C ARG A 153 -15.38 -0.43 12.84
N VAL A 154 -14.73 0.57 13.47
CA VAL A 154 -15.43 1.64 14.20
C VAL A 154 -16.30 2.47 13.26
N ALA A 155 -15.82 2.77 12.06
CA ALA A 155 -16.58 3.49 11.04
C ALA A 155 -17.88 2.77 10.71
N ARG A 156 -17.81 1.48 10.42
CA ARG A 156 -18.95 0.69 9.97
C ARG A 156 -19.90 0.33 11.11
N GLU A 157 -19.38 -0.10 12.26
CA GLU A 157 -20.21 -0.60 13.36
C GLU A 157 -20.74 0.50 14.30
N ARG A 158 -20.03 1.64 14.40
CA ARG A 158 -20.34 2.64 15.44
C ARG A 158 -20.68 4.02 14.87
N LEU A 159 -20.03 4.46 13.79
CA LEU A 159 -20.21 5.80 13.24
C LEU A 159 -21.22 5.85 12.08
N GLY A 160 -21.70 4.69 11.62
CA GLY A 160 -22.68 4.60 10.52
C GLY A 160 -22.12 4.94 9.14
N LEU A 161 -20.81 4.81 8.96
CA LEU A 161 -20.13 4.97 7.67
C LEU A 161 -19.89 3.59 7.05
N ALA A 162 -20.84 3.11 6.24
CA ALA A 162 -20.80 1.77 5.64
C ALA A 162 -19.57 1.53 4.74
N GLU A 163 -19.09 2.58 4.08
CA GLU A 163 -17.87 2.54 3.28
C GLU A 163 -16.60 2.24 4.11
N GLY A 164 -16.58 2.59 5.40
CA GLY A 164 -15.48 2.29 6.30
C GLY A 164 -14.21 3.09 6.06
N PHE A 165 -13.06 2.45 6.33
CA PHE A 165 -11.72 3.03 6.18
C PHE A 165 -10.78 2.07 5.45
N GLU A 166 -9.93 2.61 4.57
CA GLU A 166 -8.89 1.88 3.84
C GLU A 166 -7.69 2.79 3.58
N GLY A 167 -6.47 2.29 3.86
CA GLY A 167 -5.24 3.10 3.82
C GLY A 167 -4.90 3.62 2.41
N ASN A 168 -5.13 2.83 1.34
CA ASN A 168 -4.85 3.29 -0.03
C ASN A 168 -5.84 4.38 -0.46
N ALA A 169 -7.13 4.23 -0.12
CA ALA A 169 -8.12 5.28 -0.37
C ALA A 169 -7.79 6.55 0.42
N GLN A 170 -7.33 6.39 1.65
CA GLN A 170 -6.88 7.53 2.45
C GLN A 170 -5.64 8.20 1.87
N SER A 171 -4.66 7.44 1.32
CA SER A 171 -3.52 8.01 0.60
C SER A 171 -3.97 8.86 -0.59
N PHE A 172 -4.87 8.33 -1.41
CA PHE A 172 -5.42 9.06 -2.56
C PHE A 172 -6.17 10.33 -2.12
N ARG A 173 -6.99 10.24 -1.07
CA ARG A 173 -7.72 11.37 -0.50
C ARG A 173 -6.80 12.45 0.07
N ILE A 174 -5.70 12.08 0.73
CA ILE A 174 -4.69 13.04 1.19
C ILE A 174 -4.12 13.81 0.00
N LEU A 175 -3.68 13.12 -1.05
CA LEU A 175 -3.07 13.72 -2.23
C LEU A 175 -4.01 14.66 -2.99
N THR A 176 -5.32 14.37 -2.98
CA THR A 176 -6.30 15.06 -3.82
C THR A 176 -7.17 16.07 -3.07
N GLN A 177 -7.32 15.93 -1.74
CA GLN A 177 -8.25 16.73 -0.93
C GLN A 177 -7.65 17.29 0.36
N LEU A 178 -6.98 16.47 1.20
CA LEU A 178 -6.71 16.84 2.60
C LEU A 178 -5.41 17.59 2.81
N ASP A 179 -4.40 17.36 1.98
CA ASP A 179 -3.14 18.10 2.05
C ASP A 179 -3.33 19.54 1.54
N THR A 180 -2.51 20.44 2.02
CA THR A 180 -2.65 21.87 1.75
C THR A 180 -1.37 22.45 1.17
N LEU A 181 -1.29 22.49 -0.15
CA LEU A 181 -0.16 23.14 -0.84
C LEU A 181 -0.39 24.62 -1.06
N GLY A 182 -1.61 25.02 -1.40
CA GLY A 182 -1.97 26.38 -1.75
C GLY A 182 -3.36 26.78 -1.23
N ARG A 183 -3.77 28.01 -1.53
CA ARG A 183 -5.09 28.54 -1.14
C ARG A 183 -6.17 28.26 -2.18
N ASP A 184 -5.77 28.01 -3.42
CA ASP A 184 -6.69 28.07 -4.57
C ASP A 184 -7.24 26.70 -4.97
N PHE A 185 -6.72 25.62 -4.36
CA PHE A 185 -7.17 24.25 -4.64
C PHE A 185 -6.91 23.31 -3.44
N PRO A 186 -7.70 22.23 -3.30
CA PRO A 186 -7.47 21.18 -2.32
C PRO A 186 -6.35 20.23 -2.80
N GLY A 187 -5.72 19.55 -1.85
CA GLY A 187 -4.68 18.56 -2.12
C GLY A 187 -3.40 19.15 -2.70
N LEU A 188 -2.61 18.31 -3.33
CA LEU A 188 -1.31 18.66 -3.90
C LEU A 188 -1.36 19.04 -5.39
N ASN A 189 -2.54 19.00 -6.02
CA ASN A 189 -2.74 19.27 -7.46
C ASN A 189 -1.74 18.53 -8.35
N LEU A 190 -1.62 17.22 -8.16
CA LEU A 190 -0.70 16.35 -8.89
C LEU A 190 -1.20 16.09 -10.31
N THR A 191 -0.29 15.68 -11.20
CA THR A 191 -0.61 15.24 -12.56
C THR A 191 -1.51 14.01 -12.57
N ALA A 192 -2.22 13.77 -13.66
CA ALA A 192 -3.02 12.57 -13.86
C ALA A 192 -2.17 11.30 -13.73
N ALA A 193 -0.93 11.32 -14.24
CA ALA A 193 0.00 10.19 -14.14
C ALA A 193 0.31 9.85 -12.68
N THR A 194 0.70 10.82 -11.87
CA THR A 194 1.05 10.59 -10.47
C THR A 194 -0.18 10.14 -9.66
N ARG A 195 -1.37 10.73 -9.89
CA ARG A 195 -2.60 10.29 -9.23
C ARG A 195 -2.96 8.85 -9.60
N ALA A 196 -2.94 8.49 -10.89
CA ALA A 196 -3.23 7.14 -11.36
C ALA A 196 -2.21 6.10 -10.82
N ALA A 197 -0.93 6.49 -10.69
CA ALA A 197 0.12 5.62 -10.18
C ALA A 197 -0.04 5.28 -8.68
N THR A 198 -0.88 6.00 -7.93
CA THR A 198 -1.17 5.68 -6.52
C THR A 198 -2.42 4.79 -6.34
N LEU A 199 -3.14 4.51 -7.41
CA LEU A 199 -4.38 3.73 -7.39
C LEU A 199 -4.09 2.21 -7.42
N LYS A 200 -3.57 1.67 -6.33
CA LYS A 200 -3.23 0.23 -6.20
C LYS A 200 -4.45 -0.68 -6.44
N TYR A 201 -5.63 -0.21 -6.07
CA TYR A 201 -6.93 -0.84 -6.26
C TYR A 201 -7.88 0.16 -6.92
N PRO A 202 -7.89 0.27 -8.27
CA PRO A 202 -8.53 1.36 -8.99
C PRO A 202 -10.07 1.22 -9.04
N TRP A 203 -10.69 1.15 -7.87
CA TRP A 203 -12.14 1.06 -7.65
C TRP A 203 -12.51 1.61 -6.27
N THR A 204 -13.81 1.85 -6.07
CA THR A 204 -14.43 2.12 -4.77
C THR A 204 -14.89 0.83 -4.09
N ARG A 205 -15.18 0.87 -2.79
CA ARG A 205 -15.75 -0.30 -2.09
C ARG A 205 -17.08 -0.74 -2.71
N ALA A 206 -17.93 0.21 -3.08
CA ALA A 206 -19.28 -0.04 -3.59
C ALA A 206 -19.32 -0.82 -4.92
N GLU A 207 -18.34 -0.66 -5.79
CA GLU A 207 -18.30 -1.32 -7.10
C GLU A 207 -18.30 -2.86 -7.05
N TRP A 208 -17.98 -3.43 -5.90
CA TRP A 208 -17.91 -4.89 -5.71
C TRP A 208 -19.03 -5.45 -4.83
N ILE A 209 -20.05 -4.63 -4.48
CA ILE A 209 -21.24 -5.11 -3.77
C ILE A 209 -22.08 -5.98 -4.71
N GLY A 210 -22.56 -7.10 -4.20
CA GLY A 210 -23.48 -7.99 -4.92
C GLY A 210 -22.81 -8.89 -5.96
N VAL A 211 -21.49 -8.81 -6.15
CA VAL A 211 -20.75 -9.73 -7.08
C VAL A 211 -20.60 -11.09 -6.44
N THR A 212 -21.45 -12.05 -6.80
CA THR A 212 -21.48 -13.39 -6.23
C THR A 212 -20.31 -14.27 -6.73
N ALA A 213 -20.09 -15.42 -6.07
CA ALA A 213 -19.11 -16.40 -6.54
C ALA A 213 -19.54 -17.10 -7.84
N GLU A 214 -20.86 -17.12 -8.13
CA GLU A 214 -21.42 -17.63 -9.39
C GLU A 214 -21.14 -16.66 -10.54
N ASP A 215 -21.24 -15.34 -10.30
CA ASP A 215 -20.93 -14.33 -11.30
C ASP A 215 -19.43 -14.28 -11.59
N ARG A 216 -18.60 -14.35 -10.54
CA ARG A 216 -17.16 -14.33 -10.65
C ARG A 216 -16.50 -15.12 -9.52
N PRO A 217 -15.89 -16.28 -9.79
CA PRO A 217 -15.13 -17.07 -8.81
C PRO A 217 -14.03 -16.24 -8.13
N VAL A 218 -13.67 -16.58 -6.90
CA VAL A 218 -12.66 -15.83 -6.11
C VAL A 218 -11.31 -15.73 -6.83
N ALA A 219 -10.91 -16.79 -7.54
CA ALA A 219 -9.68 -16.81 -8.33
C ALA A 219 -9.68 -15.79 -9.50
N ASP A 220 -10.87 -15.42 -9.98
CA ASP A 220 -11.08 -14.47 -11.09
C ASP A 220 -11.41 -13.05 -10.62
N ARG A 221 -11.41 -12.81 -9.30
CA ARG A 221 -11.56 -11.47 -8.71
C ARG A 221 -10.19 -10.83 -8.53
N PRO A 222 -10.07 -9.50 -8.68
CA PRO A 222 -8.81 -8.82 -8.39
C PRO A 222 -8.38 -9.02 -6.93
N ARG A 223 -7.11 -8.81 -6.65
CA ARG A 223 -6.62 -8.75 -5.26
C ARG A 223 -7.37 -7.65 -4.51
N GLY A 224 -7.70 -7.90 -3.24
CA GLY A 224 -8.46 -6.95 -2.42
C GLY A 224 -9.98 -7.06 -2.52
N VAL A 225 -10.50 -7.92 -3.39
CA VAL A 225 -11.93 -8.27 -3.41
C VAL A 225 -12.12 -9.62 -2.70
N GLY A 226 -12.82 -9.58 -1.57
CA GLY A 226 -13.07 -10.75 -0.71
C GLY A 226 -14.20 -11.66 -1.20
N VAL A 227 -14.59 -12.57 -0.31
CA VAL A 227 -15.69 -13.52 -0.55
C VAL A 227 -17.04 -12.99 -0.10
N ASP A 228 -17.05 -12.00 0.81
CA ASP A 228 -18.28 -11.39 1.33
C ASP A 228 -18.87 -10.42 0.30
N VAL A 229 -19.95 -10.82 -0.31
CA VAL A 229 -20.62 -10.07 -1.38
C VAL A 229 -21.30 -8.79 -0.88
N ASP A 230 -21.70 -8.77 0.39
CA ASP A 230 -22.41 -7.62 0.96
C ASP A 230 -21.44 -6.56 1.50
N ALA A 231 -20.19 -6.94 1.77
CA ALA A 231 -19.18 -6.04 2.29
C ALA A 231 -18.50 -5.17 1.22
N GLY A 232 -18.64 -5.52 -0.07
CA GLY A 232 -17.93 -4.87 -1.18
C GLY A 232 -16.43 -5.19 -1.18
N ALA A 233 -15.61 -4.33 -1.79
CA ALA A 233 -14.17 -4.53 -1.82
C ALA A 233 -13.54 -4.38 -0.42
N GLU A 234 -12.67 -5.33 -0.04
CA GLU A 234 -11.86 -5.24 1.20
C GLU A 234 -10.76 -4.17 1.07
N LYS A 235 -10.18 -4.07 -0.14
CA LYS A 235 -9.17 -3.07 -0.51
C LYS A 235 -9.66 -2.26 -1.72
N PHE A 236 -9.51 -0.95 -1.64
CA PHE A 236 -9.93 0.00 -2.67
C PHE A 236 -9.09 1.28 -2.54
N SER A 237 -8.98 2.07 -3.62
CA SER A 237 -8.12 3.26 -3.62
C SER A 237 -8.88 4.58 -3.74
N ALA A 238 -10.21 4.56 -3.73
CA ALA A 238 -11.00 5.78 -3.67
C ALA A 238 -12.25 5.61 -2.80
N TYR A 239 -12.54 6.61 -1.99
CA TYR A 239 -13.83 6.74 -1.34
C TYR A 239 -14.88 7.26 -2.32
N ALA A 240 -16.16 7.13 -1.99
CA ALA A 240 -17.25 7.69 -2.78
C ALA A 240 -17.07 9.18 -3.09
N LEU A 241 -16.52 9.95 -2.15
CA LEU A 241 -16.22 11.38 -2.30
C LEU A 241 -15.10 11.64 -3.33
N ASP A 242 -14.22 10.69 -3.57
CA ASP A 242 -13.02 10.82 -4.41
C ASP A 242 -13.13 10.02 -5.73
N ALA A 243 -14.28 9.33 -5.96
CA ALA A 243 -14.51 8.46 -7.11
C ALA A 243 -14.35 9.18 -8.46
N LEU A 244 -14.90 10.38 -8.58
CA LEU A 244 -14.76 11.19 -9.80
C LEU A 244 -13.30 11.55 -10.09
N GLU A 245 -12.54 11.86 -9.06
CA GLU A 245 -11.12 12.20 -9.16
C GLU A 245 -10.29 11.00 -9.64
N MET A 246 -10.60 9.80 -9.11
CA MET A 246 -10.00 8.54 -9.56
C MET A 246 -10.27 8.30 -11.05
N GLU A 247 -11.52 8.39 -11.48
CA GLU A 247 -11.90 8.20 -12.89
C GLU A 247 -11.22 9.20 -13.81
N GLN A 248 -11.12 10.46 -13.39
CA GLN A 248 -10.44 11.49 -14.16
C GLN A 248 -8.93 11.22 -14.31
N ALA A 249 -8.29 10.67 -13.28
CA ALA A 249 -6.89 10.26 -13.35
C ALA A 249 -6.70 9.07 -14.31
N LEU A 250 -7.57 8.05 -14.21
CA LEU A 250 -7.52 6.87 -15.07
C LEU A 250 -7.88 7.16 -16.53
N ALA A 251 -8.71 8.16 -16.79
CA ALA A 251 -9.06 8.56 -18.16
C ALA A 251 -7.88 9.05 -19.00
N ALA A 252 -6.74 9.37 -18.37
CA ALA A 252 -5.49 9.67 -19.08
C ALA A 252 -4.77 8.41 -19.62
N PHE A 253 -5.29 7.20 -19.32
CA PHE A 253 -4.70 5.92 -19.67
C PHE A 253 -5.70 5.00 -20.41
N PRO A 254 -6.23 5.42 -21.56
CA PRO A 254 -7.27 4.66 -22.28
C PRO A 254 -6.79 3.28 -22.77
N GLN A 255 -5.48 3.05 -22.84
CA GLN A 255 -4.86 1.78 -23.22
C GLN A 255 -4.82 0.75 -22.06
N ILE A 256 -5.04 1.18 -20.81
CA ILE A 256 -5.11 0.29 -19.66
C ILE A 256 -6.55 -0.16 -19.47
N ALA A 257 -6.76 -1.46 -19.40
CA ALA A 257 -8.10 -2.02 -19.20
C ALA A 257 -8.65 -1.65 -17.80
N GLY A 258 -9.95 -1.43 -17.71
CA GLY A 258 -10.60 -1.09 -16.45
C GLY A 258 -10.32 -2.10 -15.35
N GLY A 259 -10.06 -1.62 -14.14
CA GLY A 259 -9.69 -2.44 -12.99
C GLY A 259 -8.23 -2.92 -12.96
N LEU A 260 -7.39 -2.52 -13.94
CA LEU A 260 -5.95 -2.76 -13.91
C LEU A 260 -5.17 -1.51 -13.49
N GLN A 261 -3.99 -1.73 -12.95
CA GLN A 261 -3.03 -0.70 -12.55
C GLN A 261 -2.31 -0.13 -13.78
N THR A 262 -1.92 1.15 -13.74
CA THR A 262 -0.92 1.68 -14.69
C THR A 262 0.44 1.01 -14.49
N LEU A 263 1.36 1.15 -15.45
CA LEU A 263 2.69 0.56 -15.32
C LEU A 263 3.43 1.07 -14.09
N GLU A 264 3.38 2.37 -13.85
CA GLU A 264 4.02 3.00 -12.69
C GLU A 264 3.40 2.54 -11.37
N CYS A 265 2.07 2.33 -11.33
CA CYS A 265 1.39 1.76 -10.18
C CYS A 265 1.82 0.30 -9.94
N ALA A 266 1.88 -0.52 -10.99
CA ALA A 266 2.34 -1.90 -10.89
C ALA A 266 3.81 -1.99 -10.45
N VAL A 267 4.66 -1.06 -10.88
CA VAL A 267 6.06 -0.93 -10.42
C VAL A 267 6.11 -0.56 -8.94
N MET A 268 5.30 0.41 -8.50
CA MET A 268 5.23 0.81 -7.09
C MET A 268 4.77 -0.36 -6.22
N ASP A 269 3.68 -1.04 -6.60
CA ASP A 269 3.12 -2.19 -5.87
C ASP A 269 4.11 -3.36 -5.76
N LEU A 270 4.82 -3.65 -6.86
CA LEU A 270 5.88 -4.67 -6.86
C LEU A 270 7.07 -4.26 -5.99
N ALA A 271 7.47 -2.99 -6.05
CA ALA A 271 8.57 -2.47 -5.23
C ALA A 271 8.26 -2.51 -3.74
N ASP A 272 7.01 -2.21 -3.36
CA ASP A 272 6.49 -2.36 -2.00
C ASP A 272 6.56 -3.83 -1.54
N ASP A 273 6.07 -4.75 -2.38
CA ASP A 273 6.12 -6.19 -2.12
C ASP A 273 7.55 -6.71 -1.91
N ILE A 274 8.51 -6.26 -2.71
CA ILE A 274 9.92 -6.62 -2.59
C ILE A 274 10.52 -6.01 -1.30
N ALA A 275 10.28 -4.72 -1.06
CA ALA A 275 10.80 -4.03 0.12
C ALA A 275 10.26 -4.66 1.42
N TYR A 276 8.96 -4.91 1.47
CA TYR A 276 8.30 -5.58 2.59
C TYR A 276 8.86 -6.99 2.85
N ALA A 277 9.06 -7.78 1.79
CA ALA A 277 9.56 -9.15 1.93
C ALA A 277 11.00 -9.23 2.43
N VAL A 278 11.84 -8.24 2.11
CA VAL A 278 13.29 -8.30 2.35
C VAL A 278 13.74 -7.38 3.49
N HIS A 279 13.28 -6.11 3.49
CA HIS A 279 13.74 -5.14 4.48
C HIS A 279 13.14 -5.34 5.88
N ASP A 280 11.93 -5.90 5.97
CA ASP A 280 11.34 -6.19 7.28
C ASP A 280 12.08 -7.34 7.99
N LEU A 281 12.63 -8.31 7.23
CA LEU A 281 13.49 -9.35 7.79
C LEU A 281 14.80 -8.80 8.36
N ASP A 282 15.35 -7.74 7.76
CA ASP A 282 16.47 -6.98 8.27
C ASP A 282 16.19 -6.46 9.70
N ASP A 283 15.06 -5.75 9.85
CA ASP A 283 14.63 -5.22 11.15
C ASP A 283 14.45 -6.32 12.20
N PHE A 284 13.77 -7.40 11.83
CA PHE A 284 13.48 -8.49 12.77
C PHE A 284 14.72 -9.25 13.20
N THR A 285 15.72 -9.33 12.33
CA THR A 285 17.03 -9.90 12.65
C THR A 285 17.75 -9.00 13.65
N ARG A 286 17.80 -7.68 13.40
CA ARG A 286 18.39 -6.68 14.31
C ARG A 286 17.71 -6.64 15.67
N ALA A 287 16.40 -6.80 15.68
CA ALA A 287 15.61 -6.85 16.91
C ALA A 287 15.76 -8.18 17.67
N GLY A 288 16.46 -9.18 17.12
CA GLY A 288 16.57 -10.51 17.73
C GLY A 288 15.25 -11.27 17.81
N VAL A 289 14.27 -10.88 16.99
CA VAL A 289 12.91 -11.47 17.01
C VAL A 289 12.90 -12.81 16.30
N LEU A 290 13.71 -13.00 15.26
CA LEU A 290 13.80 -14.24 14.51
C LEU A 290 14.74 -15.21 15.21
N GLN A 291 14.23 -16.39 15.54
CA GLN A 291 15.01 -17.47 16.16
C GLN A 291 15.30 -18.54 15.12
N GLN A 292 16.58 -18.79 14.83
CA GLN A 292 17.01 -19.77 13.85
C GLN A 292 16.35 -21.14 14.05
N ALA A 293 16.33 -21.66 15.27
CA ALA A 293 15.76 -22.97 15.57
C ALA A 293 14.27 -23.08 15.22
N ALA A 294 13.49 -22.02 15.48
CA ALA A 294 12.07 -21.98 15.17
C ALA A 294 11.83 -21.92 13.65
N VAL A 295 12.55 -21.04 12.96
CA VAL A 295 12.48 -20.90 11.49
C VAL A 295 12.89 -22.22 10.83
N SER A 296 14.07 -22.75 11.15
CA SER A 296 14.58 -24.02 10.58
C SER A 296 13.67 -25.21 10.91
N GLY A 297 13.03 -25.20 12.08
CA GLY A 297 12.08 -26.25 12.48
C GLY A 297 10.84 -26.28 11.58
N GLU A 298 10.23 -25.13 11.31
CA GLU A 298 9.05 -25.01 10.43
C GLU A 298 9.37 -25.43 9.01
N PHE A 299 10.45 -24.92 8.43
CA PHE A 299 10.86 -25.22 7.06
C PHE A 299 11.23 -26.69 6.88
N ARG A 300 12.05 -27.25 7.77
CA ARG A 300 12.41 -28.67 7.75
C ARG A 300 11.19 -29.57 7.92
N GLY A 301 10.32 -29.23 8.88
CA GLY A 301 9.09 -30.00 9.12
C GLY A 301 8.22 -30.08 7.88
N TRP A 302 8.09 -29.01 7.11
CA TRP A 302 7.37 -29.04 5.85
C TRP A 302 8.09 -29.85 4.77
N LEU A 303 9.39 -29.65 4.57
CA LEU A 303 10.20 -30.34 3.55
C LEU A 303 10.22 -31.87 3.76
N GLU A 304 10.32 -32.32 5.01
CA GLU A 304 10.35 -33.74 5.35
C GLU A 304 8.97 -34.40 5.25
N HIS A 305 7.88 -33.67 5.48
CA HIS A 305 6.53 -34.21 5.60
C HIS A 305 5.53 -33.67 4.57
N ALA A 306 5.98 -32.99 3.50
CA ALA A 306 5.12 -32.30 2.53
C ALA A 306 4.03 -33.20 1.91
N SER A 307 4.35 -34.47 1.63
CA SER A 307 3.36 -35.41 1.08
C SER A 307 2.29 -35.81 2.09
N THR A 308 2.65 -36.03 3.35
CA THR A 308 1.72 -36.35 4.44
C THR A 308 0.84 -35.15 4.77
N LEU A 309 1.46 -33.96 4.87
CA LEU A 309 0.75 -32.70 5.14
C LEU A 309 -0.25 -32.38 4.01
N GLY A 310 0.12 -32.65 2.76
CA GLY A 310 -0.76 -32.47 1.60
C GLY A 310 -2.06 -33.28 1.70
N GLY A 311 -2.03 -34.48 2.32
CA GLY A 311 -3.21 -35.30 2.58
C GLY A 311 -3.97 -35.00 3.87
N THR A 312 -3.45 -34.07 4.72
CA THR A 312 -4.09 -33.75 6.02
C THR A 312 -5.26 -32.80 5.80
N GLU A 313 -6.36 -32.95 6.53
CA GLU A 313 -7.50 -32.03 6.48
C GLU A 313 -7.11 -30.61 6.94
N THR A 314 -7.65 -29.57 6.29
CA THR A 314 -7.33 -28.16 6.60
C THR A 314 -7.63 -27.82 8.05
N ALA A 315 -8.78 -28.25 8.60
CA ALA A 315 -9.14 -28.00 10.00
C ALA A 315 -8.14 -28.62 11.00
N VAL A 316 -7.52 -29.76 10.65
CA VAL A 316 -6.47 -30.37 11.48
C VAL A 316 -5.19 -29.51 11.45
N LEU A 317 -4.80 -29.03 10.28
CA LEU A 317 -3.66 -28.10 10.15
C LEU A 317 -3.88 -26.81 10.92
N GLU A 318 -5.07 -26.20 10.79
CA GLU A 318 -5.44 -24.97 11.50
C GLU A 318 -5.43 -25.14 13.02
N SER A 319 -5.99 -26.27 13.54
CA SER A 319 -5.98 -26.54 14.99
C SER A 319 -4.58 -26.81 15.54
N SER A 320 -3.64 -27.15 14.71
CA SER A 320 -2.25 -27.49 15.07
C SER A 320 -1.21 -26.67 14.29
N TRP A 321 -1.54 -25.46 13.90
CA TRP A 321 -0.71 -24.59 13.06
C TRP A 321 0.69 -24.31 13.60
N ARG A 322 0.90 -24.44 14.92
CA ARG A 322 2.22 -24.29 15.56
C ARG A 322 3.13 -25.53 15.45
N ARG A 323 2.63 -26.64 14.92
CA ARG A 323 3.49 -27.79 14.65
C ARG A 323 4.34 -27.52 13.41
N PRO A 324 5.62 -27.95 13.42
CA PRO A 324 6.51 -27.73 12.30
C PRO A 324 5.94 -28.16 10.95
N GLY A 325 5.96 -27.28 9.96
CA GLY A 325 5.47 -27.50 8.60
C GLY A 325 3.98 -27.24 8.38
N HIS A 326 3.16 -27.17 9.43
CA HIS A 326 1.71 -27.01 9.27
C HIS A 326 1.34 -25.62 8.73
N SER A 327 1.98 -24.57 9.19
CA SER A 327 1.69 -23.22 8.72
C SER A 327 2.16 -22.97 7.29
N LEU A 328 3.27 -23.55 6.87
CA LEU A 328 3.70 -23.52 5.47
C LEU A 328 2.73 -24.27 4.55
N GLU A 329 2.16 -25.40 4.99
CA GLU A 329 1.13 -26.11 4.22
C GLU A 329 -0.17 -25.28 4.13
N LEU A 330 -0.56 -24.59 5.18
CA LEU A 330 -1.69 -23.65 5.15
C LEU A 330 -1.43 -22.46 4.20
N LEU A 331 -0.20 -21.95 4.17
CA LEU A 331 0.20 -20.96 3.18
C LEU A 331 0.00 -21.51 1.76
N TRP A 332 0.56 -22.69 1.46
CA TRP A 332 0.42 -23.30 0.15
C TRP A 332 -1.05 -23.41 -0.29
N ARG A 333 -1.92 -23.95 0.57
CA ARG A 333 -3.35 -24.08 0.27
C ARG A 333 -4.03 -22.74 0.00
N ARG A 334 -3.65 -21.70 0.73
CA ARG A 334 -4.14 -20.33 0.51
C ARG A 334 -3.71 -19.79 -0.85
N LEU A 335 -2.45 -20.03 -1.24
CA LEU A 335 -1.95 -19.64 -2.56
C LEU A 335 -2.68 -20.38 -3.67
N LEU A 336 -2.85 -21.71 -3.55
CA LEU A 336 -3.59 -22.51 -4.51
C LEU A 336 -5.06 -22.08 -4.65
N LEU A 337 -5.71 -21.70 -3.54
CA LEU A 337 -7.10 -21.25 -3.56
C LEU A 337 -7.26 -19.87 -4.23
N LYS A 338 -6.35 -18.94 -3.97
CA LYS A 338 -6.49 -17.56 -4.41
C LYS A 338 -5.75 -17.26 -5.72
N ASP A 339 -4.62 -17.87 -5.93
CA ASP A 339 -3.68 -17.55 -7.00
C ASP A 339 -3.30 -18.78 -7.83
N ALA A 340 -4.28 -19.69 -8.08
CA ALA A 340 -4.10 -20.93 -8.86
C ALA A 340 -3.47 -20.69 -10.26
N TRP A 341 -3.63 -19.48 -10.82
CA TRP A 341 -3.06 -19.11 -12.11
C TRP A 341 -1.52 -19.06 -12.13
N ILE A 342 -0.86 -18.94 -10.97
CA ILE A 342 0.61 -18.88 -10.82
C ILE A 342 1.13 -19.88 -9.80
N ALA A 343 0.25 -20.45 -8.95
CA ALA A 343 0.64 -21.38 -7.91
C ALA A 343 1.11 -22.72 -8.51
N ASP A 344 2.37 -23.07 -8.22
CA ASP A 344 3.02 -24.31 -8.64
C ASP A 344 3.69 -24.97 -7.43
N ARG A 345 3.37 -26.27 -7.18
CA ARG A 345 3.85 -26.99 -5.98
C ARG A 345 5.35 -27.19 -5.96
N ASP A 346 5.95 -27.45 -7.11
CA ASP A 346 7.38 -27.70 -7.22
C ASP A 346 8.15 -26.37 -7.05
N ALA A 347 7.68 -25.31 -7.69
CA ALA A 347 8.23 -23.96 -7.49
C ALA A 347 8.10 -23.49 -6.04
N PHE A 348 6.99 -23.81 -5.35
CA PHE A 348 6.83 -23.52 -3.93
C PHE A 348 7.83 -24.32 -3.08
N ALA A 349 8.03 -25.61 -3.36
CA ALA A 349 9.00 -26.43 -2.65
C ALA A 349 10.44 -25.93 -2.86
N ASP A 350 10.78 -25.49 -4.07
CA ASP A 350 12.08 -24.87 -4.36
C ASP A 350 12.26 -23.54 -3.61
N ALA A 351 11.20 -22.72 -3.54
CA ALA A 351 11.22 -21.49 -2.77
C ALA A 351 11.42 -21.76 -1.28
N VAL A 352 10.72 -22.75 -0.71
CA VAL A 352 10.89 -23.15 0.70
C VAL A 352 12.33 -23.58 0.96
N ARG A 353 12.94 -24.43 0.11
CA ARG A 353 14.35 -24.85 0.25
C ARG A 353 15.29 -23.64 0.20
N ARG A 354 15.17 -22.83 -0.84
CA ARG A 354 16.06 -21.69 -1.04
C ARG A 354 15.98 -20.67 0.10
N VAL A 355 14.77 -20.31 0.53
CA VAL A 355 14.59 -19.35 1.65
C VAL A 355 15.12 -19.96 2.96
N SER A 356 14.88 -21.27 3.19
CA SER A 356 15.43 -21.98 4.34
C SER A 356 16.96 -21.92 4.40
N ASP A 357 17.63 -22.22 3.28
CA ASP A 357 19.10 -22.22 3.18
C ASP A 357 19.65 -20.81 3.37
N GLU A 358 19.10 -19.81 2.67
CA GLU A 358 19.54 -18.42 2.79
C GLU A 358 19.32 -17.84 4.20
N LEU A 359 18.22 -18.15 4.86
CA LEU A 359 18.00 -17.70 6.23
C LEU A 359 18.88 -18.45 7.22
N GLY A 360 18.97 -19.78 7.09
CA GLY A 360 19.71 -20.63 8.03
C GLY A 360 21.22 -20.49 7.92
N GLU A 361 21.76 -20.38 6.71
CA GLU A 361 23.21 -20.37 6.46
C GLU A 361 23.81 -18.96 6.40
N THR A 362 22.98 -17.90 6.24
CA THR A 362 23.49 -16.53 6.13
C THR A 362 22.91 -15.60 7.20
N LEU A 363 21.62 -15.28 7.12
CA LEU A 363 21.02 -14.22 7.96
C LEU A 363 20.95 -14.61 9.44
N LEU A 364 20.59 -15.86 9.74
CA LEU A 364 20.39 -16.37 11.09
C LEU A 364 21.52 -17.34 11.52
N ALA A 365 22.59 -17.49 10.73
CA ALA A 365 23.70 -18.40 11.02
C ALA A 365 24.39 -18.06 12.36
N THR A 366 24.47 -16.77 12.66
CA THR A 366 24.94 -16.27 13.95
C THR A 366 23.91 -15.28 14.53
N PRO A 367 23.72 -15.27 15.86
CA PRO A 367 22.89 -14.26 16.50
C PRO A 367 23.38 -12.85 16.16
N TYR A 368 22.46 -11.93 15.90
CA TYR A 368 22.81 -10.53 15.68
C TYR A 368 23.29 -9.91 16.99
N ASP A 369 24.51 -9.39 16.98
CA ASP A 369 25.21 -8.80 18.12
C ASP A 369 25.53 -7.29 17.94
N GLY A 370 25.12 -6.70 16.81
CA GLY A 370 25.43 -5.32 16.45
C GLY A 370 26.87 -5.11 15.96
N GLY A 371 27.65 -6.19 15.82
CA GLY A 371 29.02 -6.15 15.30
C GLY A 371 29.07 -5.98 13.78
N ILE A 372 30.24 -5.64 13.25
CA ILE A 372 30.47 -5.40 11.82
C ILE A 372 30.09 -6.63 10.98
N GLU A 373 30.38 -7.83 11.47
CA GLU A 373 30.12 -9.07 10.73
C GLU A 373 28.60 -9.36 10.65
N SER A 374 27.86 -9.17 11.74
CA SER A 374 26.41 -9.32 11.72
C SER A 374 25.74 -8.27 10.83
N GLU A 375 26.23 -7.02 10.83
CA GLU A 375 25.78 -5.97 9.90
C GLU A 375 26.07 -6.31 8.43
N ARG A 376 27.23 -6.88 8.13
CA ARG A 376 27.57 -7.34 6.77
C ARG A 376 26.69 -8.48 6.31
N ALA A 377 26.36 -9.43 7.20
CA ALA A 377 25.47 -10.54 6.89
C ALA A 377 24.09 -10.05 6.49
N VAL A 378 23.50 -9.14 7.30
CA VAL A 378 22.20 -8.53 7.05
C VAL A 378 22.18 -7.73 5.74
N SER A 379 23.14 -6.82 5.56
CA SER A 379 23.24 -6.01 4.33
C SER A 379 23.50 -6.85 3.09
N GLY A 380 24.31 -7.92 3.23
CA GLY A 380 24.60 -8.87 2.16
C GLY A 380 23.38 -9.66 1.72
N PHE A 381 22.57 -10.13 2.67
CA PHE A 381 21.28 -10.80 2.42
C PHE A 381 20.34 -9.88 1.64
N THR A 382 20.07 -8.69 2.16
CA THR A 382 19.19 -7.70 1.54
C THR A 382 19.59 -7.37 0.11
N ARG A 383 20.88 -7.10 -0.12
CA ARG A 383 21.42 -6.79 -1.46
C ARG A 383 21.22 -7.94 -2.45
N ARG A 384 21.55 -9.20 -2.06
CA ARG A 384 21.40 -10.37 -2.93
C ARG A 384 19.94 -10.60 -3.32
N TRP A 385 19.02 -10.50 -2.36
CA TRP A 385 17.60 -10.70 -2.64
C TRP A 385 17.01 -9.61 -3.53
N ILE A 386 17.31 -8.34 -3.30
CA ILE A 386 16.86 -7.24 -4.16
C ILE A 386 17.38 -7.44 -5.58
N GLU A 387 18.67 -7.78 -5.75
CA GLU A 387 19.28 -8.03 -7.06
C GLU A 387 18.60 -9.20 -7.77
N HIS A 388 18.36 -10.31 -7.08
CA HIS A 388 17.67 -11.47 -7.61
C HIS A 388 16.24 -11.15 -8.04
N LEU A 389 15.46 -10.49 -7.19
CA LEU A 389 14.06 -10.20 -7.47
C LEU A 389 13.90 -9.19 -8.62
N ARG A 390 14.74 -8.16 -8.69
CA ARG A 390 14.70 -7.19 -9.79
C ARG A 390 15.05 -7.79 -11.17
N THR A 391 15.86 -8.87 -11.20
CA THR A 391 16.17 -9.59 -12.45
C THR A 391 15.08 -10.60 -12.84
N SER A 392 14.15 -10.90 -11.94
CA SER A 392 13.07 -11.87 -12.11
C SER A 392 11.74 -11.23 -12.58
N ILE A 393 11.77 -9.96 -12.96
CA ILE A 393 10.59 -9.20 -13.39
C ILE A 393 10.22 -9.56 -14.83
N VAL A 394 8.92 -9.74 -15.07
CA VAL A 394 8.30 -9.93 -16.37
C VAL A 394 7.24 -8.86 -16.62
N VAL A 395 7.04 -8.51 -17.89
CA VAL A 395 6.04 -7.53 -18.35
C VAL A 395 5.01 -8.26 -19.18
N GLU A 396 3.73 -8.03 -18.90
CA GLU A 396 2.62 -8.66 -19.62
C GLU A 396 1.62 -7.61 -20.11
N GLU A 397 1.27 -7.69 -21.39
CA GLU A 397 0.27 -6.81 -21.99
C GLU A 397 -1.14 -7.10 -21.47
N ARG A 398 -1.44 -8.37 -21.23
CA ARG A 398 -2.73 -8.85 -20.70
C ARG A 398 -2.49 -9.71 -19.47
N PRO A 399 -2.24 -9.05 -18.33
CA PRO A 399 -1.98 -9.78 -17.09
C PRO A 399 -3.24 -10.49 -16.60
N HIS A 400 -3.04 -11.49 -15.75
CA HIS A 400 -4.14 -12.06 -14.98
C HIS A 400 -4.77 -10.98 -14.08
N VAL A 401 -6.09 -11.04 -13.86
CA VAL A 401 -6.86 -10.05 -13.08
C VAL A 401 -6.30 -9.82 -11.66
N ARG A 402 -5.62 -10.81 -11.09
CA ARG A 402 -4.94 -10.74 -9.78
C ARG A 402 -3.49 -10.28 -9.86
N SER A 403 -3.03 -9.87 -11.02
CA SER A 403 -1.67 -9.40 -11.26
C SER A 403 -1.69 -7.99 -11.85
N GLY A 404 -0.57 -7.29 -11.79
CA GLY A 404 -0.32 -6.09 -12.58
C GLY A 404 0.43 -6.44 -13.87
N HIS A 405 0.55 -5.45 -14.77
CA HIS A 405 1.34 -5.55 -16.00
C HIS A 405 2.83 -5.85 -15.74
N VAL A 406 3.33 -5.49 -14.56
CA VAL A 406 4.70 -5.73 -14.10
C VAL A 406 4.63 -6.63 -12.88
N ARG A 407 5.26 -7.81 -12.95
CA ARG A 407 5.23 -8.80 -11.87
C ARG A 407 6.51 -9.62 -11.80
N LEU A 408 6.67 -10.41 -10.77
CA LEU A 408 7.70 -11.45 -10.70
C LEU A 408 7.31 -12.66 -11.56
N ASN A 409 8.30 -13.37 -12.10
CA ASN A 409 8.07 -14.69 -12.66
C ASN A 409 7.60 -15.68 -11.56
N GLY A 410 7.05 -16.83 -11.96
CA GLY A 410 6.43 -17.78 -11.01
C GLY A 410 7.37 -18.22 -9.89
N ARG A 411 8.66 -18.48 -10.18
CA ARG A 411 9.64 -18.87 -9.17
C ARG A 411 9.87 -17.79 -8.12
N ALA A 412 10.20 -16.59 -8.55
CA ALA A 412 10.47 -15.46 -7.65
C ALA A 412 9.22 -15.02 -6.88
N TRP A 413 8.04 -15.19 -7.49
CA TRP A 413 6.76 -14.95 -6.80
C TRP A 413 6.59 -15.88 -5.59
N HIS A 414 6.85 -17.19 -5.73
CA HIS A 414 6.80 -18.14 -4.61
C HIS A 414 7.83 -17.80 -3.54
N GLU A 415 9.04 -17.40 -3.93
CA GLU A 415 10.09 -16.98 -3.00
C GLU A 415 9.65 -15.78 -2.14
N VAL A 416 9.03 -14.77 -2.75
CA VAL A 416 8.45 -13.62 -2.02
C VAL A 416 7.32 -14.04 -1.10
N MET A 417 6.45 -14.97 -1.52
CA MET A 417 5.38 -15.48 -0.65
C MET A 417 5.93 -16.20 0.59
N VAL A 418 7.02 -16.98 0.42
CA VAL A 418 7.69 -17.65 1.54
C VAL A 418 8.42 -16.66 2.45
N LEU A 419 9.07 -15.61 1.91
CA LEU A 419 9.67 -14.54 2.72
C LEU A 419 8.61 -13.78 3.54
N LYS A 420 7.48 -13.43 2.91
CA LYS A 420 6.34 -12.81 3.62
C LYS A 420 5.74 -13.71 4.70
N PHE A 421 5.76 -15.03 4.49
CA PHE A 421 5.34 -15.99 5.50
C PHE A 421 6.22 -15.92 6.76
N VAL A 422 7.54 -15.80 6.59
CA VAL A 422 8.46 -15.64 7.75
C VAL A 422 8.05 -14.46 8.61
N HIS A 423 7.75 -13.33 7.97
CA HIS A 423 7.25 -12.14 8.65
C HIS A 423 5.92 -12.40 9.37
N ALA A 424 4.92 -12.91 8.68
CA ALA A 424 3.60 -13.14 9.24
C ALA A 424 3.65 -14.11 10.42
N HIS A 425 4.27 -15.28 10.24
CA HIS A 425 4.24 -16.38 11.19
C HIS A 425 5.14 -16.15 12.42
N PHE A 426 6.37 -15.66 12.20
CA PHE A 426 7.35 -15.57 13.31
C PHE A 426 7.36 -14.20 14.00
N VAL A 427 6.72 -13.19 13.43
CA VAL A 427 6.71 -11.83 13.99
C VAL A 427 5.30 -11.38 14.36
N LEU A 428 4.37 -11.30 13.38
CA LEU A 428 3.04 -10.72 13.64
C LEU A 428 2.19 -11.53 14.62
N GLU A 429 2.35 -12.86 14.63
CA GLU A 429 1.58 -13.77 15.48
C GLU A 429 2.17 -13.93 16.91
N ARG A 430 3.20 -13.17 17.26
CA ARG A 430 3.82 -13.24 18.59
C ARG A 430 2.93 -12.62 19.66
N PRO A 431 2.75 -13.33 20.83
CA PRO A 431 1.97 -12.80 21.94
C PRO A 431 2.49 -11.48 22.51
N GLU A 432 3.82 -11.27 22.47
CA GLU A 432 4.46 -10.06 22.99
C GLU A 432 4.06 -8.80 22.21
N LEU A 433 3.71 -8.93 20.93
CA LEU A 433 3.13 -7.85 20.15
C LEU A 433 1.63 -7.66 20.41
N GLY A 434 0.94 -8.72 20.80
CA GLY A 434 -0.51 -8.71 21.00
C GLY A 434 -0.96 -7.75 22.12
N GLN A 435 -0.22 -7.66 23.23
CA GLN A 435 -0.59 -6.78 24.36
C GLN A 435 -0.54 -5.29 24.01
N PRO A 436 0.59 -4.73 23.51
CA PRO A 436 0.62 -3.33 23.10
C PRO A 436 -0.37 -3.05 21.96
N GLN A 437 -0.56 -3.98 21.02
CA GLN A 437 -1.54 -3.82 19.94
C GLN A 437 -2.98 -3.69 20.48
N ARG A 438 -3.36 -4.42 21.52
CA ARG A 438 -4.67 -4.24 22.17
C ARG A 438 -4.81 -2.87 22.82
N GLY A 439 -3.75 -2.36 23.43
CA GLY A 439 -3.71 -0.99 23.98
C GLY A 439 -3.89 0.05 22.86
N HIS A 440 -3.14 -0.06 21.78
CA HIS A 440 -3.22 0.84 20.63
C HIS A 440 -4.60 0.79 19.96
N ALA A 441 -5.20 -0.40 19.80
CA ALA A 441 -6.55 -0.55 19.27
C ALA A 441 -7.59 0.21 20.11
N ARG A 442 -7.43 0.17 21.45
CA ARG A 442 -8.29 0.92 22.37
C ARG A 442 -8.11 2.44 22.18
N VAL A 443 -6.87 2.90 22.06
CA VAL A 443 -6.57 4.33 21.83
C VAL A 443 -7.27 4.82 20.55
N VAL A 444 -7.11 4.14 19.43
CA VAL A 444 -7.74 4.54 18.14
C VAL A 444 -9.27 4.53 18.25
N THR A 445 -9.84 3.48 18.89
CA THR A 445 -11.30 3.40 19.09
C THR A 445 -11.80 4.58 19.91
N GLN A 446 -11.14 4.89 21.02
CA GLN A 446 -11.56 5.97 21.94
C GLN A 446 -11.36 7.36 21.33
N LEU A 447 -10.34 7.55 20.49
CA LEU A 447 -10.19 8.78 19.73
C LEU A 447 -11.35 9.01 18.78
N ALA A 448 -11.70 8.01 17.94
CA ALA A 448 -12.77 8.16 16.97
C ALA A 448 -14.14 8.40 17.65
N LEU A 449 -14.44 7.65 18.72
CA LEU A 449 -15.70 7.82 19.46
C LEU A 449 -15.73 9.11 20.28
N GLY A 450 -14.60 9.49 20.90
CA GLY A 450 -14.53 10.73 21.67
C GLY A 450 -14.70 11.99 20.82
N PHE A 451 -14.18 12.00 19.60
CA PHE A 451 -14.46 13.08 18.66
C PHE A 451 -15.91 13.07 18.18
N ASP A 452 -16.54 11.91 17.99
CA ASP A 452 -17.96 11.84 17.62
C ASP A 452 -18.86 12.36 18.75
N GLU A 453 -18.58 11.98 19.98
CA GLU A 453 -19.26 12.50 21.17
C GLU A 453 -19.09 14.03 21.33
N TRP A 454 -17.85 14.53 21.14
CA TRP A 454 -17.58 15.97 21.21
C TRP A 454 -18.33 16.77 20.16
N LEU A 455 -18.31 16.31 18.92
CA LEU A 455 -19.05 16.97 17.81
C LEU A 455 -20.56 16.83 17.93
N ALA A 456 -21.07 15.90 18.74
CA ALA A 456 -22.48 15.74 19.01
C ALA A 456 -22.99 16.67 20.15
N ASP A 457 -22.12 17.24 20.96
CA ASP A 457 -22.46 18.16 22.05
C ASP A 457 -22.72 19.58 21.47
N PRO A 458 -23.96 20.07 21.45
CA PRO A 458 -24.28 21.36 20.84
C PRO A 458 -23.65 22.55 21.58
N ASP A 459 -23.31 22.40 22.86
CA ASP A 459 -22.76 23.46 23.68
C ASP A 459 -21.21 23.56 23.56
N ASP A 460 -20.54 22.47 23.18
CA ASP A 460 -19.06 22.41 23.15
C ASP A 460 -18.47 22.05 21.76
N ALA A 461 -19.27 21.57 20.81
CA ALA A 461 -18.80 21.16 19.47
C ALA A 461 -17.96 22.22 18.75
N GLY A 462 -18.31 23.50 18.90
CA GLY A 462 -17.59 24.63 18.28
C GLY A 462 -16.16 24.84 18.78
N ARG A 463 -15.76 24.15 19.87
CA ARG A 463 -14.41 24.16 20.44
C ARG A 463 -13.53 23.00 19.95
N ALA A 464 -14.09 22.10 19.14
CA ALA A 464 -13.32 21.03 18.52
C ALA A 464 -12.20 21.60 17.61
N PRO A 465 -11.18 20.80 17.28
CA PRO A 465 -10.08 21.25 16.42
C PRO A 465 -10.58 21.88 15.12
N ARG A 466 -10.10 23.08 14.79
CA ARG A 466 -10.59 23.87 13.64
C ARG A 466 -10.60 23.07 12.33
N ARG A 467 -9.51 22.35 12.06
CA ARG A 467 -9.41 21.49 10.87
C ARG A 467 -10.48 20.39 10.84
N LEU A 468 -10.80 19.80 11.98
CA LEU A 468 -11.86 18.79 12.06
C LEU A 468 -13.23 19.40 11.72
N LEU A 469 -13.54 20.58 12.22
CA LEU A 469 -14.80 21.30 11.91
C LEU A 469 -14.91 21.60 10.42
N GLU A 470 -13.85 22.13 9.81
CA GLU A 470 -13.80 22.42 8.37
C GLU A 470 -14.00 21.15 7.54
N TRP A 471 -13.35 20.04 7.90
CA TRP A 471 -13.52 18.76 7.21
C TRP A 471 -14.92 18.13 7.40
N VAL A 472 -15.60 18.39 8.53
CA VAL A 472 -17.02 18.00 8.70
C VAL A 472 -17.91 18.70 7.69
N ASP A 473 -17.72 20.02 7.51
CA ASP A 473 -18.49 20.80 6.55
C ASP A 473 -18.22 20.34 5.10
N GLU A 474 -16.95 20.18 4.73
CA GLU A 474 -16.52 19.73 3.40
C GLU A 474 -17.00 18.32 3.08
N ALA A 475 -16.79 17.35 3.98
CA ALA A 475 -17.21 15.97 3.75
C ALA A 475 -18.74 15.85 3.69
N THR A 476 -19.47 16.63 4.52
CA THR A 476 -20.92 16.66 4.49
C THR A 476 -21.42 17.22 3.16
N ALA A 477 -20.89 18.36 2.71
CA ALA A 477 -21.22 18.93 1.41
C ALA A 477 -20.91 17.97 0.26
N GLY A 478 -19.76 17.27 0.34
CA GLY A 478 -19.36 16.23 -0.59
C GLY A 478 -20.36 15.06 -0.66
N CYS A 479 -20.84 14.54 0.48
CA CYS A 479 -21.85 13.49 0.51
C CYS A 479 -23.16 13.91 -0.20
N PHE A 480 -23.60 15.15 0.00
CA PHE A 480 -24.79 15.67 -0.70
C PHE A 480 -24.54 15.83 -2.22
N ALA A 481 -23.36 16.26 -2.62
CA ALA A 481 -22.98 16.36 -4.02
C ALA A 481 -22.96 14.98 -4.70
N VAL A 482 -22.31 13.99 -4.07
CA VAL A 482 -22.26 12.62 -4.59
C VAL A 482 -23.67 12.01 -4.70
N ARG A 483 -24.56 12.21 -3.70
CA ARG A 483 -25.95 11.74 -3.80
C ARG A 483 -26.68 12.33 -5.00
N ARG A 484 -26.43 13.61 -5.31
CA ARG A 484 -27.06 14.28 -6.44
C ARG A 484 -26.52 13.79 -7.78
N ASP A 485 -25.21 13.63 -7.89
CA ASP A 485 -24.50 13.44 -9.15
C ASP A 485 -24.18 11.97 -9.44
N ARG A 486 -23.97 11.16 -8.39
CA ARG A 486 -23.48 9.77 -8.48
C ARG A 486 -23.99 8.90 -7.32
N PRO A 487 -25.30 8.75 -7.14
CA PRO A 487 -25.88 8.03 -6.00
C PRO A 487 -25.43 6.56 -5.91
N GLU A 488 -25.02 5.93 -7.03
CA GLU A 488 -24.62 4.53 -7.13
C GLU A 488 -23.33 4.20 -6.37
N VAL A 489 -22.46 5.18 -6.09
CA VAL A 489 -21.22 4.95 -5.34
C VAL A 489 -21.41 5.11 -3.83
N LEU A 490 -22.58 5.60 -3.38
CA LEU A 490 -22.88 5.77 -1.97
C LEU A 490 -23.33 4.45 -1.33
N MET A 491 -22.85 4.21 -0.13
CA MET A 491 -23.23 3.08 0.71
C MET A 491 -24.00 3.55 1.94
N GLY A 492 -24.86 2.69 2.49
CA GLY A 492 -25.55 2.92 3.75
C GLY A 492 -26.74 3.87 3.65
N ASP A 493 -27.00 4.65 4.71
CA ASP A 493 -28.15 5.54 4.82
C ASP A 493 -27.93 6.83 4.03
N THR A 494 -28.65 6.99 2.91
CA THR A 494 -28.57 8.15 2.03
C THR A 494 -29.62 9.25 2.33
N SER A 495 -30.36 9.14 3.44
CA SER A 495 -31.20 10.23 3.93
C SER A 495 -30.36 11.46 4.31
N ASP A 496 -31.00 12.64 4.42
CA ASP A 496 -30.28 13.85 4.82
C ASP A 496 -29.57 13.70 6.17
N ALA A 497 -30.20 13.02 7.12
CA ALA A 497 -29.61 12.73 8.42
C ALA A 497 -28.46 11.72 8.30
N GLY A 498 -28.63 10.71 7.44
CA GLY A 498 -27.59 9.72 7.14
C GLY A 498 -26.36 10.35 6.51
N LEU A 499 -26.53 11.23 5.50
CA LEU A 499 -25.42 11.91 4.84
C LEU A 499 -24.66 12.85 5.78
N ARG A 500 -25.35 13.58 6.67
CA ARG A 500 -24.69 14.41 7.69
C ARG A 500 -23.86 13.55 8.64
N ARG A 501 -24.39 12.40 9.05
CA ARG A 501 -23.65 11.43 9.89
C ARG A 501 -22.45 10.86 9.16
N GLN A 502 -22.60 10.47 7.89
CA GLN A 502 -21.49 9.96 7.07
C GLN A 502 -20.39 11.01 6.87
N GLY A 503 -20.74 12.26 6.56
CA GLY A 503 -19.78 13.36 6.41
C GLY A 503 -19.01 13.62 7.70
N ARG A 504 -19.71 13.67 8.86
CA ARG A 504 -19.07 13.78 10.17
C ARG A 504 -18.14 12.60 10.46
N ALA A 505 -18.59 11.38 10.21
CA ALA A 505 -17.78 10.19 10.41
C ALA A 505 -16.53 10.19 9.52
N ARG A 506 -16.64 10.54 8.24
CA ARG A 506 -15.50 10.66 7.32
C ARG A 506 -14.47 11.67 7.85
N ALA A 507 -14.90 12.85 8.25
CA ALA A 507 -14.01 13.88 8.80
C ALA A 507 -13.29 13.41 10.08
N ILE A 508 -13.98 12.70 10.97
CA ILE A 508 -13.36 12.11 12.17
C ILE A 508 -12.27 11.11 11.78
N LEU A 509 -12.54 10.23 10.82
CA LEU A 509 -11.56 9.24 10.35
C LEU A 509 -10.36 9.93 9.69
N ASP A 510 -10.60 10.93 8.83
CA ASP A 510 -9.57 11.74 8.20
C ASP A 510 -8.68 12.41 9.26
N TYR A 511 -9.29 12.97 10.31
CA TYR A 511 -8.58 13.63 11.38
C TYR A 511 -7.76 12.65 12.23
N VAL A 512 -8.35 11.53 12.67
CA VAL A 512 -7.63 10.52 13.46
C VAL A 512 -6.50 9.89 12.63
N ALA A 513 -6.74 9.62 11.35
CA ALA A 513 -5.73 9.07 10.45
C ALA A 513 -4.59 10.07 10.14
N SER A 514 -4.81 11.38 10.31
CA SER A 514 -3.77 12.40 10.14
C SER A 514 -2.80 12.52 11.32
N LEU A 515 -3.09 11.89 12.46
CA LEU A 515 -2.21 11.91 13.62
C LEU A 515 -1.04 10.93 13.44
N SER A 516 0.11 11.24 14.06
CA SER A 516 1.18 10.28 14.27
C SER A 516 0.90 9.40 15.50
N ASP A 517 1.70 8.35 15.72
CA ASP A 517 1.55 7.46 16.88
C ASP A 517 1.61 8.24 18.22
N GLN A 518 2.58 9.14 18.36
CA GLN A 518 2.74 9.97 19.55
C GLN A 518 1.63 11.02 19.69
N GLN A 519 1.20 11.60 18.59
CA GLN A 519 0.07 12.54 18.61
C GLN A 519 -1.23 11.83 19.02
N ALA A 520 -1.47 10.61 18.53
CA ALA A 520 -2.63 9.81 18.90
C ALA A 520 -2.63 9.50 20.41
N LEU A 521 -1.50 9.06 20.96
CA LEU A 521 -1.36 8.81 22.39
C LEU A 521 -1.57 10.06 23.25
N THR A 522 -1.02 11.20 22.81
CA THR A 522 -1.13 12.48 23.53
C THR A 522 -2.55 13.01 23.48
N THR A 523 -3.19 13.00 22.30
CA THR A 523 -4.58 13.44 22.12
C THR A 523 -5.54 12.55 22.90
N HIS A 524 -5.34 11.25 22.89
CA HIS A 524 -6.12 10.30 23.68
C HIS A 524 -6.05 10.62 25.18
N ARG A 525 -4.84 10.84 25.73
CA ARG A 525 -4.68 11.23 27.14
C ARG A 525 -5.39 12.54 27.47
N ALA A 526 -5.38 13.51 26.55
CA ALA A 526 -6.06 14.79 26.75
C ALA A 526 -7.58 14.63 26.80
N LEU A 527 -8.14 13.81 25.89
CA LEU A 527 -9.58 13.57 25.83
C LEU A 527 -10.10 12.72 27.01
N THR A 528 -9.29 11.81 27.58
CA THR A 528 -9.74 10.85 28.60
C THR A 528 -9.43 11.27 30.02
N ARG A 529 -8.52 12.22 30.26
CA ARG A 529 -8.12 12.66 31.62
C ARG A 529 -9.24 13.32 32.46
N GLY A 530 -10.37 13.67 31.83
CA GLY A 530 -11.55 14.16 32.54
C GLY A 530 -12.51 13.07 33.07
N THR A 531 -12.34 11.81 32.69
CA THR A 531 -13.29 10.73 32.97
C THR A 531 -12.94 9.88 34.21
N GLY A 532 -11.84 10.20 34.92
CA GLY A 532 -11.48 9.51 36.17
C GLY A 532 -11.22 8.00 36.04
N ILE A 533 -10.88 7.54 34.87
CA ILE A 533 -10.45 6.15 34.60
C ILE A 533 -8.92 6.18 34.50
N ASP A 534 -8.23 6.12 35.63
CA ASP A 534 -6.82 5.80 35.76
C ASP A 534 -6.58 4.29 35.59
#